data_3bfc166a92efb9a52ad327370c460538
#
_entry.id   3bfc166a92efb9a52ad327370c460538
#
_cell.length_a   1.000
_cell.length_b   1.000
_cell.length_c   1.000
_cell.angle_alpha   90.00
_cell.angle_beta   90.00
_cell.angle_gamma   90.00
#
_symmetry.space_group_name_H-M   'P 1'
#
loop_
_entity.id
_entity.type
_entity.pdbx_description
1 polymer ?
#
loop_
_entity_poly.entity_id
_entity_poly.type
_entity_poly.pdbx_seq_one_letter_code
_entity_poly.pdbx_strand_id
1 'polypeptide(L)'
;MVAKCDRYWDLPFNNYNYSYIDHALSHGYSTLSYDRLGIGESSHGDPKSEIQASLEVAALAEMTRMVRKGSFPGIRQKPEKVVHVGHSFGSGQTYALSAMYPDLTDAIVLTGFSMNSSFMPSFLTGANFQQARSQGQSQQGQGDLSQYAPGYLVSSNINANHYLFFHAPPNFDPGMLVFAEQSKKPVAVGELMTSARVPMQSGFTGPVLIITGSHDLPFCGGDCLNTGGAAASIPAQGKVAFPEAKAFEAYVQPETGHGLNMHYNATGAYDYIVGFLGGNGIGA
;
A
#
# COMPACT_ATOMS: atom_id res chain seq x y z
N MET A 1 0.80 -10.27 5.49
CA MET A 1 0.76 -10.29 4.01
C MET A 1 0.77 -8.86 3.51
N VAL A 2 1.65 -8.53 2.58
CA VAL A 2 1.94 -7.16 2.18
C VAL A 2 1.62 -7.01 0.70
N ALA A 3 0.64 -6.20 0.37
CA ALA A 3 0.14 -6.01 -0.98
C ALA A 3 0.58 -4.67 -1.57
N LYS A 4 1.67 -4.67 -2.23
CA LYS A 4 2.17 -3.80 -3.30
C LYS A 4 3.51 -4.36 -3.72
N CYS A 5 3.87 -4.35 -4.98
CA CYS A 5 5.16 -4.79 -5.48
C CYS A 5 6.19 -5.13 -4.37
N ASP A 6 6.73 -6.31 -4.32
CA ASP A 6 7.68 -6.79 -3.32
C ASP A 6 8.74 -5.74 -2.96
N ARG A 7 9.23 -5.02 -3.96
CA ARG A 7 10.28 -3.99 -3.82
C ARG A 7 9.87 -2.76 -3.00
N TYR A 8 8.60 -2.40 -2.89
CA TYR A 8 8.18 -1.28 -2.03
C TYR A 8 8.37 -1.60 -0.56
N TRP A 9 8.22 -2.87 -0.20
CA TRP A 9 8.37 -3.32 1.18
C TRP A 9 9.79 -3.77 1.51
N ASP A 10 10.58 -4.09 0.48
CA ASP A 10 11.96 -4.52 0.57
C ASP A 10 12.83 -3.69 -0.39
N LEU A 11 12.95 -2.40 -0.10
CA LEU A 11 13.69 -1.45 -0.91
C LEU A 11 15.19 -1.74 -0.84
N PRO A 12 15.84 -2.17 -1.93
CA PRO A 12 17.29 -2.45 -1.93
C PRO A 12 18.14 -1.17 -1.97
N PHE A 13 17.51 0.00 -1.86
CA PHE A 13 18.19 1.28 -1.85
C PHE A 13 18.98 1.46 -0.56
N ASN A 14 20.20 1.99 -0.68
CA ASN A 14 21.09 2.26 0.45
C ASN A 14 21.23 1.04 1.39
N ASN A 15 21.56 -0.12 0.81
CA ASN A 15 21.77 -1.38 1.53
C ASN A 15 20.58 -1.78 2.43
N TYR A 16 19.35 -1.72 1.90
CA TYR A 16 18.11 -2.10 2.57
C TYR A 16 17.73 -1.28 3.82
N ASN A 17 18.34 -0.12 4.04
CA ASN A 17 18.00 0.76 5.18
C ASN A 17 16.53 1.18 5.24
N TYR A 18 15.79 0.98 4.16
CA TYR A 18 14.38 1.32 4.02
C TYR A 18 13.48 0.08 3.95
N SER A 19 14.02 -1.12 4.25
CA SER A 19 13.25 -2.36 4.19
C SER A 19 12.30 -2.49 5.38
N TYR A 20 11.00 -2.48 5.11
CA TYR A 20 10.00 -2.87 6.10
C TYR A 20 10.08 -4.36 6.43
N ILE A 21 10.44 -5.20 5.44
CA ILE A 21 10.59 -6.65 5.63
C ILE A 21 11.67 -6.94 6.65
N ASP A 22 12.87 -6.37 6.50
CA ASP A 22 13.97 -6.56 7.45
C ASP A 22 13.58 -6.06 8.86
N HIS A 23 12.88 -4.92 8.92
CA HIS A 23 12.41 -4.38 10.18
C HIS A 23 11.40 -5.34 10.86
N ALA A 24 10.42 -5.86 10.14
CA ALA A 24 9.45 -6.81 10.67
C ALA A 24 10.10 -8.14 11.11
N LEU A 25 11.04 -8.66 10.30
CA LEU A 25 11.80 -9.87 10.64
C LEU A 25 12.62 -9.68 11.92
N SER A 26 13.25 -8.52 12.12
CA SER A 26 14.01 -8.21 13.35
C SER A 26 13.16 -8.17 14.61
N HIS A 27 11.84 -7.97 14.46
CA HIS A 27 10.84 -8.00 15.52
C HIS A 27 10.09 -9.33 15.62
N GLY A 28 10.60 -10.40 14.98
CA GLY A 28 10.08 -11.76 15.10
C GLY A 28 8.89 -12.11 14.19
N TYR A 29 8.43 -11.18 13.36
CA TYR A 29 7.36 -11.47 12.38
C TYR A 29 7.90 -12.24 11.19
N SER A 30 7.12 -13.18 10.66
CA SER A 30 7.35 -13.72 9.32
C SER A 30 6.60 -12.88 8.29
N THR A 31 7.19 -12.69 7.11
CA THR A 31 6.61 -11.86 6.06
C THR A 31 6.32 -12.67 4.80
N LEU A 32 5.24 -12.29 4.11
CA LEU A 32 4.90 -12.75 2.77
C LEU A 32 4.54 -11.53 1.93
N SER A 33 5.37 -11.23 0.95
CA SER A 33 5.10 -10.22 -0.07
C SER A 33 4.83 -10.88 -1.42
N TYR A 34 4.09 -10.20 -2.29
CA TYR A 34 3.78 -10.70 -3.63
C TYR A 34 3.53 -9.54 -4.59
N ASP A 35 3.80 -9.78 -5.86
CA ASP A 35 3.33 -8.90 -6.92
C ASP A 35 1.83 -9.09 -7.13
N ARG A 36 1.08 -7.99 -7.18
CA ARG A 36 -0.35 -8.06 -7.49
C ARG A 36 -0.56 -8.59 -8.92
N LEU A 37 -1.75 -9.10 -9.20
CA LEU A 37 -2.12 -9.44 -10.57
C LEU A 37 -1.91 -8.22 -11.50
N GLY A 38 -1.45 -8.47 -12.70
CA GLY A 38 -1.16 -7.44 -13.67
C GLY A 38 0.21 -6.79 -13.57
N ILE A 39 1.02 -7.08 -12.54
CA ILE A 39 2.36 -6.49 -12.40
C ILE A 39 3.43 -7.52 -12.06
N GLY A 40 4.69 -7.15 -12.30
CA GLY A 40 5.87 -7.95 -11.92
C GLY A 40 5.86 -9.34 -12.53
N GLU A 41 6.08 -10.33 -11.69
CA GLU A 41 6.11 -11.75 -12.08
C GLU A 41 4.72 -12.43 -12.03
N SER A 42 3.69 -11.70 -11.56
CA SER A 42 2.33 -12.22 -11.54
C SER A 42 1.69 -12.21 -12.93
N SER A 43 0.61 -12.97 -13.12
CA SER A 43 -0.11 -13.06 -14.40
C SER A 43 -0.61 -11.68 -14.86
N HIS A 44 -0.35 -11.35 -16.13
CA HIS A 44 -0.79 -10.13 -16.78
C HIS A 44 -2.04 -10.44 -17.62
N GLY A 45 -3.21 -10.17 -17.06
CA GLY A 45 -4.49 -10.32 -17.76
C GLY A 45 -4.88 -9.11 -18.59
N ASP A 46 -6.09 -9.12 -19.16
CA ASP A 46 -6.62 -7.93 -19.83
C ASP A 46 -6.78 -6.78 -18.82
N PRO A 47 -6.14 -5.60 -19.07
CA PRO A 47 -6.08 -4.54 -18.09
C PRO A 47 -7.41 -3.82 -17.85
N LYS A 48 -8.44 -4.06 -18.65
CA LYS A 48 -9.74 -3.42 -18.50
C LYS A 48 -10.78 -4.37 -17.92
N SER A 49 -10.85 -5.59 -18.43
CA SER A 49 -11.92 -6.53 -18.12
C SER A 49 -11.54 -7.59 -17.09
N GLU A 50 -10.24 -7.87 -16.90
CA GLU A 50 -9.76 -8.89 -15.96
C GLU A 50 -9.10 -8.27 -14.74
N ILE A 51 -8.07 -7.44 -14.92
CA ILE A 51 -7.33 -6.86 -13.79
C ILE A 51 -8.14 -5.73 -13.16
N GLN A 52 -8.95 -6.11 -12.20
CA GLN A 52 -9.87 -5.25 -11.46
C GLN A 52 -9.71 -5.46 -9.95
N ALA A 53 -10.07 -4.47 -9.15
CA ALA A 53 -9.95 -4.51 -7.69
C ALA A 53 -10.62 -5.75 -7.08
N SER A 54 -11.79 -6.16 -7.58
CA SER A 54 -12.51 -7.32 -7.08
C SER A 54 -11.79 -8.64 -7.30
N LEU A 55 -11.12 -8.82 -8.45
CA LEU A 55 -10.31 -10.01 -8.74
C LEU A 55 -9.10 -10.06 -7.79
N GLU A 56 -8.44 -8.93 -7.59
CA GLU A 56 -7.27 -8.87 -6.73
C GLU A 56 -7.62 -9.12 -5.25
N VAL A 57 -8.76 -8.60 -4.78
CA VAL A 57 -9.25 -8.91 -3.42
C VAL A 57 -9.59 -10.39 -3.29
N ALA A 58 -10.18 -11.01 -4.31
CA ALA A 58 -10.45 -12.45 -4.31
C ALA A 58 -9.16 -13.28 -4.29
N ALA A 59 -8.14 -12.88 -5.06
CA ALA A 59 -6.82 -13.52 -5.05
C ALA A 59 -6.14 -13.38 -3.67
N LEU A 60 -6.18 -12.19 -3.08
CA LEU A 60 -5.67 -11.94 -1.74
C LEU A 60 -6.38 -12.83 -0.69
N ALA A 61 -7.70 -12.93 -0.79
CA ALA A 61 -8.49 -13.79 0.10
C ALA A 61 -8.09 -15.27 -0.02
N GLU A 62 -7.89 -15.76 -1.24
CA GLU A 62 -7.50 -17.16 -1.46
C GLU A 62 -6.07 -17.43 -0.97
N MET A 63 -5.12 -16.56 -1.28
CA MET A 63 -3.77 -16.67 -0.72
C MET A 63 -3.79 -16.68 0.82
N THR A 64 -4.61 -15.82 1.43
CA THR A 64 -4.76 -15.79 2.89
C THR A 64 -5.32 -17.11 3.42
N ARG A 65 -6.32 -17.71 2.76
CA ARG A 65 -6.84 -19.04 3.14
C ARG A 65 -5.77 -20.11 3.08
N MET A 66 -4.94 -20.09 2.02
CA MET A 66 -3.82 -21.03 1.87
C MET A 66 -2.79 -20.85 3.00
N VAL A 67 -2.44 -19.60 3.32
CA VAL A 67 -1.53 -19.29 4.45
C VAL A 67 -2.10 -19.79 5.76
N ARG A 68 -3.35 -19.48 6.06
CA ARG A 68 -4.01 -19.92 7.30
C ARG A 68 -4.15 -21.44 7.41
N LYS A 69 -4.25 -22.14 6.29
CA LYS A 69 -4.26 -23.61 6.25
C LYS A 69 -2.85 -24.22 6.32
N GLY A 70 -1.79 -23.43 6.15
CA GLY A 70 -0.41 -23.92 6.02
C GLY A 70 -0.15 -24.64 4.70
N SER A 71 -0.97 -24.38 3.67
CA SER A 71 -0.87 -25.00 2.33
C SER A 71 -0.25 -24.08 1.28
N PHE A 72 0.13 -22.85 1.65
CA PHE A 72 0.80 -21.93 0.73
C PHE A 72 2.23 -22.44 0.42
N PRO A 73 2.66 -22.49 -0.84
CA PRO A 73 4.00 -22.95 -1.21
C PRO A 73 5.08 -22.18 -0.43
N GLY A 74 6.04 -22.92 0.14
CA GLY A 74 7.14 -22.35 0.94
C GLY A 74 6.82 -22.06 2.41
N ILE A 75 5.56 -22.08 2.83
CA ILE A 75 5.18 -21.95 4.23
C ILE A 75 5.33 -23.32 4.92
N ARG A 76 6.23 -23.39 5.90
CA ARG A 76 6.53 -24.64 6.63
C ARG A 76 5.67 -24.85 7.87
N GLN A 77 5.13 -23.78 8.43
CA GLN A 77 4.33 -23.81 9.64
C GLN A 77 3.10 -22.93 9.47
N LYS A 78 1.96 -23.42 9.94
CA LYS A 78 0.72 -22.66 9.98
C LYS A 78 0.89 -21.49 10.95
N PRO A 79 0.69 -20.22 10.52
CA PRO A 79 0.75 -19.09 11.44
C PRO A 79 -0.45 -19.10 12.39
N GLU A 80 -0.25 -18.68 13.63
CA GLU A 80 -1.35 -18.47 14.59
C GLU A 80 -2.19 -17.26 14.19
N LYS A 81 -1.52 -16.21 13.73
CA LYS A 81 -2.14 -14.93 13.34
C LYS A 81 -1.65 -14.48 11.98
N VAL A 82 -2.53 -13.80 11.25
CA VAL A 82 -2.23 -13.21 9.95
C VAL A 82 -2.60 -11.74 9.97
N VAL A 83 -1.62 -10.88 9.74
CA VAL A 83 -1.79 -9.43 9.62
C VAL A 83 -1.68 -9.04 8.16
N HIS A 84 -2.58 -8.18 7.70
CA HIS A 84 -2.44 -7.57 6.38
C HIS A 84 -1.93 -6.14 6.53
N VAL A 85 -0.85 -5.85 5.83
CA VAL A 85 -0.26 -4.51 5.73
C VAL A 85 -0.36 -4.08 4.28
N GLY A 86 -1.21 -3.12 3.99
CA GLY A 86 -1.38 -2.56 2.65
C GLY A 86 -0.73 -1.19 2.51
N HIS A 87 -0.44 -0.77 1.28
CA HIS A 87 -0.05 0.59 0.98
C HIS A 87 -0.88 1.13 -0.18
N SER A 88 -1.43 2.35 -0.03
CA SER A 88 -2.15 3.04 -1.10
C SER A 88 -3.29 2.17 -1.65
N PHE A 89 -3.27 1.81 -2.93
CA PHE A 89 -4.22 0.87 -3.53
C PHE A 89 -4.26 -0.48 -2.78
N GLY A 90 -3.10 -0.99 -2.31
CA GLY A 90 -3.03 -2.17 -1.46
C GLY A 90 -3.72 -2.00 -0.09
N SER A 91 -3.77 -0.78 0.45
CA SER A 91 -4.60 -0.47 1.62
C SER A 91 -6.08 -0.55 1.30
N GLY A 92 -6.50 -0.06 0.13
CA GLY A 92 -7.88 -0.25 -0.35
C GLY A 92 -8.26 -1.73 -0.48
N GLN A 93 -7.35 -2.57 -1.00
CA GLN A 93 -7.55 -4.02 -1.08
C GLN A 93 -7.62 -4.68 0.32
N THR A 94 -6.75 -4.27 1.24
CA THR A 94 -6.76 -4.75 2.63
C THR A 94 -8.04 -4.34 3.35
N TYR A 95 -8.50 -3.12 3.14
CA TYR A 95 -9.81 -2.66 3.62
C TYR A 95 -10.95 -3.51 3.06
N ALA A 96 -10.97 -3.71 1.73
CA ALA A 96 -12.00 -4.50 1.08
C ALA A 96 -11.98 -5.97 1.56
N LEU A 97 -10.80 -6.57 1.77
CA LEU A 97 -10.66 -7.88 2.37
C LEU A 97 -11.30 -7.92 3.75
N SER A 98 -10.99 -6.95 4.63
CA SER A 98 -11.54 -6.90 5.99
C SER A 98 -13.06 -6.72 6.02
N ALA A 99 -13.61 -6.04 5.02
CA ALA A 99 -15.05 -5.82 4.91
C ALA A 99 -15.80 -7.03 4.34
N MET A 100 -15.21 -7.72 3.36
CA MET A 100 -15.83 -8.85 2.67
C MET A 100 -15.56 -10.20 3.38
N TYR A 101 -14.43 -10.32 4.05
CA TYR A 101 -13.94 -11.55 4.67
C TYR A 101 -13.29 -11.25 6.04
N PRO A 102 -14.04 -10.71 7.02
CA PRO A 102 -13.47 -10.22 8.29
C PRO A 102 -12.69 -11.28 9.07
N ASP A 103 -13.05 -12.55 8.92
CA ASP A 103 -12.39 -13.68 9.64
C ASP A 103 -11.03 -14.07 9.02
N LEU A 104 -10.64 -13.51 7.88
CA LEU A 104 -9.38 -13.85 7.22
C LEU A 104 -8.17 -13.13 7.78
N THR A 105 -8.35 -12.09 8.59
CA THR A 105 -7.25 -11.28 9.13
C THR A 105 -7.41 -11.07 10.63
N ASP A 106 -6.31 -11.01 11.36
CA ASP A 106 -6.31 -10.78 12.81
C ASP A 106 -6.03 -9.31 13.16
N ALA A 107 -5.37 -8.59 12.26
CA ALA A 107 -5.16 -7.14 12.32
C ALA A 107 -4.96 -6.59 10.91
N ILE A 108 -5.25 -5.31 10.73
CA ILE A 108 -4.96 -4.60 9.47
C ILE A 108 -4.18 -3.31 9.73
N VAL A 109 -3.23 -3.04 8.84
CA VAL A 109 -2.46 -1.80 8.79
C VAL A 109 -2.61 -1.22 7.39
N LEU A 110 -3.17 -0.03 7.31
CA LEU A 110 -3.45 0.69 6.07
C LEU A 110 -2.47 1.85 5.96
N THR A 111 -1.40 1.68 5.19
CA THR A 111 -0.38 2.71 5.01
C THR A 111 -0.65 3.55 3.78
N GLY A 112 -0.29 4.84 3.80
CA GLY A 112 -0.57 5.76 2.69
C GLY A 112 -2.06 5.74 2.33
N PHE A 113 -2.94 5.96 3.32
CA PHE A 113 -4.37 5.76 3.16
C PHE A 113 -5.20 6.68 4.06
N SER A 114 -6.36 7.02 3.59
CA SER A 114 -7.51 7.49 4.38
C SER A 114 -8.82 7.07 3.69
N MET A 115 -9.95 7.22 4.36
CA MET A 115 -11.27 7.00 3.75
C MET A 115 -11.74 8.20 2.92
N ASN A 116 -10.93 9.24 2.80
CA ASN A 116 -11.26 10.45 2.03
C ASN A 116 -10.78 10.31 0.58
N SER A 117 -11.71 10.21 -0.36
CA SER A 117 -11.43 10.14 -1.79
C SER A 117 -11.50 11.49 -2.53
N SER A 118 -11.73 12.59 -1.81
CA SER A 118 -11.94 13.92 -2.42
C SER A 118 -10.72 14.42 -3.22
N PHE A 119 -9.53 13.90 -2.92
CA PHE A 119 -8.29 14.31 -3.57
C PHE A 119 -7.87 13.40 -4.74
N MET A 120 -8.64 12.34 -5.03
CA MET A 120 -8.37 11.46 -6.17
C MET A 120 -8.28 12.20 -7.53
N PRO A 121 -9.11 13.21 -7.83
CA PRO A 121 -8.95 13.97 -9.05
C PRO A 121 -7.57 14.64 -9.18
N SER A 122 -7.04 15.20 -8.08
CA SER A 122 -5.71 15.81 -8.05
C SER A 122 -4.61 14.77 -8.26
N PHE A 123 -4.75 13.58 -7.66
CA PHE A 123 -3.85 12.45 -7.89
C PHE A 123 -3.84 12.04 -9.37
N LEU A 124 -5.02 11.78 -9.96
CA LEU A 124 -5.13 11.34 -11.35
C LEU A 124 -4.57 12.38 -12.33
N THR A 125 -4.84 13.68 -12.08
CA THR A 125 -4.31 14.78 -12.89
C THR A 125 -2.79 14.89 -12.75
N GLY A 126 -2.28 14.83 -11.50
CA GLY A 126 -0.84 14.95 -11.23
C GLY A 126 -0.04 13.74 -11.74
N ALA A 127 -0.62 12.56 -11.75
CA ALA A 127 0.00 11.36 -12.33
C ALA A 127 0.25 11.52 -13.83
N ASN A 128 -0.64 12.27 -14.51
CA ASN A 128 -0.57 12.43 -15.98
C ASN A 128 -0.26 11.08 -16.66
N PHE A 129 -1.10 10.10 -16.39
CA PHE A 129 -0.86 8.71 -16.76
C PHE A 129 -0.54 8.52 -18.23
N GLN A 130 0.48 7.74 -18.51
CA GLN A 130 0.93 7.33 -19.83
C GLN A 130 0.80 5.81 -19.98
N GLN A 131 0.68 5.33 -21.21
CA GLN A 131 0.75 3.91 -21.50
C GLN A 131 2.11 3.36 -21.05
N ALA A 132 2.14 2.31 -20.23
CA ALA A 132 3.38 1.72 -19.72
C ALA A 132 4.33 1.38 -20.87
N ARG A 133 3.81 0.75 -21.93
CA ARG A 133 4.58 0.35 -23.12
C ARG A 133 5.28 1.52 -23.83
N SER A 134 4.80 2.75 -23.70
CA SER A 134 5.43 3.91 -24.35
C SER A 134 6.64 4.44 -23.57
N GLN A 135 6.86 3.99 -22.34
CA GLN A 135 7.98 4.40 -21.50
C GLN A 135 9.26 3.56 -21.73
N GLY A 136 9.15 2.49 -22.54
CA GLY A 136 10.29 1.67 -22.97
C GLY A 136 10.87 0.79 -21.88
N GLN A 137 12.14 0.40 -22.08
CA GLN A 137 12.86 -0.39 -21.09
C GLN A 137 13.36 0.48 -19.94
N SER A 138 13.13 0.04 -18.73
CA SER A 138 13.79 0.59 -17.55
C SER A 138 15.31 0.44 -17.69
N GLN A 139 16.07 1.53 -17.51
CA GLN A 139 17.52 1.54 -17.71
C GLN A 139 18.32 0.66 -16.73
N GLN A 140 17.66 0.07 -15.73
CA GLN A 140 18.33 -0.72 -14.67
C GLN A 140 17.78 -2.15 -14.48
N GLY A 141 17.19 -2.76 -15.52
CA GLY A 141 16.78 -4.17 -15.45
C GLY A 141 15.59 -4.46 -14.52
N GLN A 142 14.81 -3.45 -14.17
CA GLN A 142 13.74 -3.54 -13.19
C GLN A 142 12.36 -3.86 -13.79
N GLY A 143 12.32 -4.30 -15.01
CA GLY A 143 11.14 -4.69 -15.76
C GLY A 143 11.00 -3.93 -17.07
N ASP A 144 10.72 -4.66 -18.11
CA ASP A 144 10.47 -4.10 -19.44
C ASP A 144 9.00 -3.66 -19.52
N LEU A 145 8.78 -2.36 -19.43
CA LEU A 145 7.44 -1.78 -19.56
C LEU A 145 6.86 -1.95 -20.98
N SER A 146 7.70 -2.22 -21.99
CA SER A 146 7.24 -2.40 -23.38
C SER A 146 6.36 -3.64 -23.57
N GLN A 147 6.45 -4.61 -22.65
CA GLN A 147 5.68 -5.87 -22.71
C GLN A 147 4.22 -5.69 -22.24
N TYR A 148 3.89 -4.60 -21.59
CA TYR A 148 2.53 -4.41 -21.09
C TYR A 148 1.54 -4.09 -22.21
N ALA A 149 0.37 -4.69 -22.16
CA ALA A 149 -0.72 -4.42 -23.10
C ALA A 149 -1.22 -2.96 -22.96
N PRO A 150 -1.85 -2.38 -24.01
CA PRO A 150 -2.54 -1.10 -23.89
C PRO A 150 -3.58 -1.12 -22.78
N GLY A 151 -3.54 -0.10 -21.91
CA GLY A 151 -4.40 -0.03 -20.73
C GLY A 151 -3.68 -0.29 -19.41
N TYR A 152 -2.42 -0.72 -19.45
CA TYR A 152 -1.51 -0.61 -18.32
C TYR A 152 -0.85 0.77 -18.34
N LEU A 153 -0.97 1.49 -17.24
CA LEU A 153 -0.61 2.91 -17.13
C LEU A 153 0.45 3.12 -16.06
N VAL A 154 1.34 4.08 -16.29
CA VAL A 154 2.32 4.55 -15.30
C VAL A 154 2.26 6.09 -15.20
N SER A 155 2.71 6.65 -14.07
CA SER A 155 2.97 8.09 -13.96
C SER A 155 3.92 8.56 -15.06
N SER A 156 3.70 9.78 -15.58
CA SER A 156 4.37 10.24 -16.79
C SER A 156 5.90 10.31 -16.67
N ASN A 157 6.41 10.77 -15.54
CA ASN A 157 7.84 10.99 -15.33
C ASN A 157 8.18 11.23 -13.86
N ILE A 158 9.46 11.45 -13.59
CA ILE A 158 10.01 11.69 -12.26
C ILE A 158 9.35 12.88 -11.52
N ASN A 159 8.93 13.93 -12.23
CA ASN A 159 8.27 15.08 -11.61
C ASN A 159 6.86 14.70 -11.13
N ALA A 160 6.15 13.87 -11.90
CA ALA A 160 4.87 13.33 -11.48
C ALA A 160 5.04 12.44 -10.23
N ASN A 161 6.04 11.57 -10.20
CA ASN A 161 6.34 10.75 -9.02
C ASN A 161 6.71 11.60 -7.81
N HIS A 162 7.53 12.65 -7.99
CA HIS A 162 7.86 13.58 -6.92
C HIS A 162 6.59 14.23 -6.35
N TYR A 163 5.75 14.78 -7.21
CA TYR A 163 4.51 15.43 -6.81
C TYR A 163 3.55 14.49 -6.06
N LEU A 164 3.44 13.25 -6.51
CA LEU A 164 2.46 12.29 -5.98
C LEU A 164 2.89 11.62 -4.67
N PHE A 165 4.16 11.23 -4.57
CA PHE A 165 4.61 10.26 -3.56
C PHE A 165 5.63 10.81 -2.57
N PHE A 166 6.25 11.96 -2.87
CA PHE A 166 7.33 12.51 -2.07
C PHE A 166 6.95 13.88 -1.49
N HIS A 167 7.58 14.23 -0.42
CA HIS A 167 7.57 15.59 0.11
C HIS A 167 8.80 16.36 -0.41
N ALA A 168 8.77 17.71 -0.32
CA ALA A 168 9.91 18.52 -0.73
C ALA A 168 11.18 18.19 0.09
N PRO A 169 12.40 18.24 -0.53
CA PRO A 169 13.64 18.07 0.20
C PRO A 169 13.71 19.02 1.43
N PRO A 170 14.37 18.61 2.50
CA PRO A 170 15.34 17.50 2.65
C PRO A 170 14.75 16.16 3.15
N ASN A 171 13.46 15.94 3.12
CA ASN A 171 12.81 14.83 3.82
C ASN A 171 12.99 13.46 3.15
N PHE A 172 13.58 13.40 1.96
CA PHE A 172 13.93 12.17 1.26
C PHE A 172 15.26 12.31 0.51
N ASP A 173 15.90 11.19 0.21
CA ASP A 173 17.10 11.15 -0.61
C ASP A 173 16.74 11.37 -2.10
N PRO A 174 17.32 12.34 -2.79
CA PRO A 174 17.09 12.53 -4.23
C PRO A 174 17.35 11.27 -5.07
N GLY A 175 18.30 10.42 -4.65
CA GLY A 175 18.55 9.12 -5.27
C GLY A 175 17.38 8.15 -5.11
N MET A 176 16.63 8.23 -4.01
CA MET A 176 15.42 7.45 -3.80
C MET A 176 14.32 7.82 -4.81
N LEU A 177 14.16 9.10 -5.14
CA LEU A 177 13.22 9.54 -6.17
C LEU A 177 13.60 8.98 -7.55
N VAL A 178 14.89 9.00 -7.89
CA VAL A 178 15.41 8.40 -9.14
C VAL A 178 15.15 6.88 -9.12
N PHE A 179 15.44 6.21 -8.01
CA PHE A 179 15.17 4.78 -7.86
C PHE A 179 13.67 4.46 -8.02
N ALA A 180 12.79 5.24 -7.40
CA ALA A 180 11.35 5.08 -7.50
C ALA A 180 10.85 5.25 -8.95
N GLU A 181 11.38 6.24 -9.69
CA GLU A 181 11.07 6.42 -11.11
C GLU A 181 11.51 5.21 -11.94
N GLN A 182 12.71 4.71 -11.70
CA GLN A 182 13.27 3.60 -12.46
C GLN A 182 12.58 2.26 -12.15
N SER A 183 12.04 2.10 -10.93
CA SER A 183 11.38 0.87 -10.46
C SER A 183 9.87 0.90 -10.50
N LYS A 184 9.27 1.97 -11.04
CA LYS A 184 7.80 2.11 -11.09
C LYS A 184 7.14 0.95 -11.83
N LYS A 185 6.01 0.50 -11.30
CA LYS A 185 5.17 -0.54 -11.88
C LYS A 185 3.87 0.05 -12.39
N PRO A 186 3.25 -0.55 -13.40
CA PRO A 186 1.99 -0.04 -13.92
C PRO A 186 0.79 -0.31 -12.99
N VAL A 187 -0.28 0.42 -13.25
CA VAL A 187 -1.62 0.17 -12.77
C VAL A 187 -2.51 -0.13 -13.98
N ALA A 188 -3.40 -1.12 -13.88
CA ALA A 188 -4.36 -1.40 -14.92
C ALA A 188 -5.52 -0.39 -14.90
N VAL A 189 -6.04 -0.02 -16.05
CA VAL A 189 -7.20 0.87 -16.14
C VAL A 189 -8.42 0.28 -15.40
N GLY A 190 -8.58 -1.04 -15.39
CA GLY A 190 -9.63 -1.73 -14.65
C GLY A 190 -9.50 -1.57 -13.14
N GLU A 191 -8.28 -1.54 -12.58
CA GLU A 191 -8.04 -1.23 -11.18
C GLU A 191 -8.53 0.19 -10.85
N LEU A 192 -8.14 1.19 -11.63
CA LEU A 192 -8.56 2.58 -11.44
C LEU A 192 -10.09 2.74 -11.51
N MET A 193 -10.73 2.07 -12.47
CA MET A 193 -12.19 2.14 -12.67
C MET A 193 -13.01 1.43 -11.57
N THR A 194 -12.41 0.49 -10.85
CA THR A 194 -13.12 -0.35 -9.88
C THR A 194 -12.65 -0.18 -8.44
N SER A 195 -11.61 0.62 -8.19
CA SER A 195 -11.02 0.85 -6.87
C SER A 195 -12.00 1.41 -5.83
N ALA A 196 -12.99 2.18 -6.25
CA ALA A 196 -14.02 2.75 -5.38
C ALA A 196 -15.18 1.77 -5.06
N ARG A 197 -15.19 0.57 -5.62
CA ARG A 197 -16.25 -0.43 -5.43
C ARG A 197 -15.98 -1.27 -4.18
N VAL A 198 -15.93 -0.62 -3.02
CA VAL A 198 -15.70 -1.27 -1.72
C VAL A 198 -16.87 -0.96 -0.79
N PRO A 199 -17.18 -1.84 0.18
CA PRO A 199 -18.19 -1.55 1.19
C PRO A 199 -17.88 -0.24 1.94
N MET A 200 -18.92 0.47 2.40
CA MET A 200 -18.76 1.72 3.15
C MET A 200 -18.29 1.48 4.59
N GLN A 201 -18.56 0.30 5.13
CA GLN A 201 -18.17 -0.10 6.48
C GLN A 201 -17.68 -1.53 6.48
N SER A 202 -16.75 -1.82 7.37
CA SER A 202 -16.21 -3.15 7.63
C SER A 202 -16.74 -3.66 8.98
N GLY A 203 -17.28 -4.87 9.00
CA GLY A 203 -17.61 -5.59 10.24
C GLY A 203 -16.40 -6.24 10.92
N PHE A 204 -15.18 -5.84 10.55
CA PHE A 204 -13.95 -6.36 11.13
C PHE A 204 -13.82 -5.94 12.59
N THR A 205 -13.58 -6.92 13.48
CA THR A 205 -13.50 -6.72 14.93
C THR A 205 -12.08 -6.62 15.47
N GLY A 206 -11.06 -6.93 14.66
CA GLY A 206 -9.64 -6.85 15.07
C GLY A 206 -9.13 -5.41 15.14
N PRO A 207 -7.85 -5.22 15.55
CA PRO A 207 -7.24 -3.91 15.59
C PRO A 207 -6.96 -3.36 14.17
N VAL A 208 -7.16 -2.05 14.02
CA VAL A 208 -7.00 -1.30 12.79
C VAL A 208 -6.06 -0.13 13.01
N LEU A 209 -5.01 -0.03 12.21
CA LEU A 209 -4.14 1.14 12.13
C LEU A 209 -4.25 1.76 10.73
N ILE A 210 -4.53 3.05 10.68
CA ILE A 210 -4.32 3.86 9.47
C ILE A 210 -3.10 4.74 9.72
N ILE A 211 -2.08 4.63 8.86
CA ILE A 211 -0.85 5.42 8.98
C ILE A 211 -0.49 6.02 7.63
N THR A 212 -0.29 7.35 7.58
CA THR A 212 0.15 8.03 6.37
C THR A 212 1.09 9.19 6.67
N GLY A 213 1.75 9.72 5.65
CA GLY A 213 2.59 10.89 5.78
C GLY A 213 1.76 12.18 5.92
N SER A 214 2.30 13.17 6.66
CA SER A 214 1.64 14.46 6.88
C SER A 214 1.33 15.21 5.57
N HIS A 215 2.07 14.92 4.51
CA HIS A 215 1.95 15.52 3.19
C HIS A 215 1.44 14.53 2.13
N ASP A 216 0.64 13.56 2.54
CA ASP A 216 0.00 12.61 1.61
C ASP A 216 -0.94 13.37 0.66
N LEU A 217 -0.58 13.40 -0.64
CA LEU A 217 -1.39 14.08 -1.64
C LEU A 217 -2.65 13.28 -2.02
N PRO A 218 -2.57 11.99 -2.39
CA PRO A 218 -3.74 11.20 -2.83
C PRO A 218 -4.89 11.18 -1.83
N PHE A 219 -4.58 11.11 -0.54
CA PHE A 219 -5.57 10.87 0.51
C PHE A 219 -5.81 12.06 1.45
N CYS A 220 -4.97 13.09 1.37
CA CYS A 220 -5.08 14.26 2.25
C CYS A 220 -4.95 15.61 1.52
N GLY A 221 -4.69 15.59 0.20
CA GLY A 221 -4.47 16.83 -0.54
C GLY A 221 -3.16 17.54 -0.19
N GLY A 222 -2.21 16.82 0.45
CA GLY A 222 -0.91 17.36 0.87
C GLY A 222 -0.86 17.89 2.31
N ASP A 223 -1.98 17.84 3.06
CA ASP A 223 -1.99 18.22 4.47
C ASP A 223 -3.01 17.36 5.24
N CYS A 224 -2.52 16.28 5.86
CA CYS A 224 -3.35 15.33 6.60
C CYS A 224 -3.88 15.87 7.93
N LEU A 225 -3.38 17.00 8.42
CA LEU A 225 -3.83 17.64 9.64
C LEU A 225 -4.92 18.69 9.40
N ASN A 226 -5.10 19.10 8.15
CA ASN A 226 -6.12 20.08 7.77
C ASN A 226 -7.51 19.45 7.69
N THR A 227 -8.19 19.35 8.84
CA THR A 227 -9.54 18.76 8.96
C THR A 227 -10.65 19.78 9.12
N GLY A 228 -10.31 21.06 9.15
CA GLY A 228 -11.27 22.11 9.56
C GLY A 228 -11.78 21.95 10.99
N GLY A 229 -11.06 21.22 11.85
CA GLY A 229 -11.44 20.95 13.25
C GLY A 229 -12.38 19.76 13.44
N ALA A 230 -12.72 19.04 12.37
CA ALA A 230 -13.67 17.90 12.43
C ALA A 230 -13.09 16.65 13.12
N ALA A 231 -11.75 16.50 13.11
CA ALA A 231 -11.03 15.38 13.72
C ALA A 231 -9.57 15.76 13.97
N ALA A 232 -8.82 14.91 14.68
CA ALA A 232 -7.38 15.10 14.91
C ALA A 232 -6.58 15.04 13.61
N SER A 233 -7.01 14.26 12.62
CA SER A 233 -6.42 14.16 11.28
C SER A 233 -7.41 13.59 10.27
N ILE A 234 -7.12 13.72 8.97
CA ILE A 234 -7.95 13.12 7.91
C ILE A 234 -7.98 11.58 8.05
N PRO A 235 -6.86 10.86 8.29
CA PRO A 235 -6.90 9.43 8.59
C PRO A 235 -7.78 9.06 9.79
N ALA A 236 -7.82 9.89 10.84
CA ALA A 236 -8.64 9.64 12.03
C ALA A 236 -10.16 9.63 11.74
N GLN A 237 -10.60 10.32 10.69
CA GLN A 237 -11.98 10.27 10.23
C GLN A 237 -12.39 8.87 9.75
N GLY A 238 -11.41 8.02 9.39
CA GLY A 238 -11.64 6.65 8.96
C GLY A 238 -12.26 5.73 10.02
N LYS A 239 -12.29 6.14 11.30
CA LYS A 239 -12.89 5.35 12.38
C LYS A 239 -14.35 4.95 12.09
N VAL A 240 -15.10 5.77 11.39
CA VAL A 240 -16.51 5.50 11.05
C VAL A 240 -16.68 4.29 10.12
N ALA A 241 -15.65 3.92 9.39
CA ALA A 241 -15.64 2.74 8.53
C ALA A 241 -15.40 1.43 9.29
N PHE A 242 -15.00 1.51 10.57
CA PHE A 242 -14.68 0.36 11.42
C PHE A 242 -15.44 0.42 12.76
N PRO A 243 -16.76 0.35 12.74
CA PRO A 243 -17.57 0.51 13.95
C PRO A 243 -17.31 -0.60 14.98
N GLU A 244 -16.98 -1.81 14.54
CA GLU A 244 -16.79 -3.00 15.37
C GLU A 244 -15.32 -3.26 15.76
N ALA A 245 -14.38 -2.46 15.27
CA ALA A 245 -12.96 -2.66 15.57
C ALA A 245 -12.67 -2.49 17.07
N LYS A 246 -12.05 -3.51 17.69
CA LYS A 246 -11.69 -3.48 19.12
C LYS A 246 -10.67 -2.41 19.48
N ALA A 247 -9.86 -2.01 18.50
CA ALA A 247 -8.93 -0.89 18.58
C ALA A 247 -8.84 -0.21 17.20
N PHE A 248 -8.81 1.11 17.21
CA PHE A 248 -8.59 1.91 16.01
C PHE A 248 -7.62 3.04 16.34
N GLU A 249 -6.53 3.10 15.59
CA GLU A 249 -5.58 4.19 15.67
C GLU A 249 -5.35 4.81 14.29
N ALA A 250 -5.06 6.10 14.29
CA ALA A 250 -4.66 6.84 13.11
C ALA A 250 -3.39 7.63 13.45
N TYR A 251 -2.32 7.39 12.70
CA TYR A 251 -1.06 8.06 12.89
C TYR A 251 -0.65 8.83 11.63
N VAL A 252 -0.19 10.05 11.82
CA VAL A 252 0.32 10.91 10.76
C VAL A 252 1.83 11.05 10.96
N GLN A 253 2.60 10.40 10.08
CA GLN A 253 4.06 10.45 10.09
C GLN A 253 4.52 11.86 9.69
N PRO A 254 5.23 12.59 10.57
CA PRO A 254 5.68 13.96 10.26
C PRO A 254 6.61 14.00 9.04
N GLU A 255 6.60 15.14 8.33
CA GLU A 255 7.53 15.45 7.24
C GLU A 255 7.65 14.34 6.18
N THR A 256 6.54 13.67 5.88
CA THR A 256 6.50 12.50 5.02
C THR A 256 5.39 12.65 3.98
N GLY A 257 5.68 12.28 2.74
CA GLY A 257 4.69 12.21 1.68
C GLY A 257 3.92 10.89 1.66
N HIS A 258 3.23 10.62 0.57
CA HIS A 258 2.45 9.39 0.39
C HIS A 258 3.30 8.12 0.44
N GLY A 259 4.50 8.15 -0.13
CA GLY A 259 5.41 7.00 -0.16
C GLY A 259 6.20 6.82 1.13
N LEU A 260 5.56 6.44 2.25
CA LEU A 260 6.16 6.39 3.58
C LEU A 260 7.54 5.73 3.61
N ASN A 261 7.69 4.59 2.93
CA ASN A 261 8.93 3.80 2.93
C ASN A 261 10.09 4.48 2.19
N MET A 262 9.84 5.61 1.52
CA MET A 262 10.82 6.30 0.68
C MET A 262 11.38 7.58 1.34
N HIS A 263 11.05 7.83 2.59
CA HIS A 263 11.46 9.03 3.33
C HIS A 263 12.48 8.69 4.42
N TYR A 264 13.30 9.65 4.83
CA TYR A 264 14.36 9.44 5.81
C TYR A 264 13.88 8.87 7.14
N ASN A 265 12.64 9.13 7.52
CA ASN A 265 12.03 8.67 8.77
C ASN A 265 11.15 7.43 8.60
N ALA A 266 11.33 6.65 7.54
CA ALA A 266 10.54 5.45 7.26
C ALA A 266 10.54 4.47 8.45
N THR A 267 11.69 4.25 9.09
CA THR A 267 11.82 3.37 10.26
C THR A 267 10.95 3.78 11.43
N GLY A 268 10.74 5.08 11.65
CA GLY A 268 9.81 5.57 12.69
C GLY A 268 8.36 5.17 12.44
N ALA A 269 7.93 5.09 11.17
CA ALA A 269 6.63 4.55 10.83
C ALA A 269 6.56 3.03 11.08
N TYR A 270 7.65 2.31 10.83
CA TYR A 270 7.72 0.87 11.08
C TYR A 270 7.69 0.54 12.58
N ASP A 271 8.41 1.32 13.41
CA ASP A 271 8.36 1.22 14.87
C ASP A 271 6.94 1.43 15.39
N TYR A 272 6.23 2.42 14.83
CA TYR A 272 4.84 2.65 15.20
C TYR A 272 3.94 1.46 14.85
N ILE A 273 4.10 0.89 13.66
CA ILE A 273 3.33 -0.29 13.22
C ILE A 273 3.57 -1.48 14.17
N VAL A 274 4.85 -1.78 14.45
CA VAL A 274 5.22 -2.90 15.33
C VAL A 274 4.70 -2.66 16.76
N GLY A 275 4.85 -1.42 17.27
CA GLY A 275 4.34 -1.04 18.58
C GLY A 275 2.82 -1.18 18.69
N PHE A 276 2.08 -0.73 17.66
CA PHE A 276 0.62 -0.91 17.59
C PHE A 276 0.22 -2.39 17.59
N LEU A 277 0.86 -3.21 16.78
CA LEU A 277 0.57 -4.64 16.71
C LEU A 277 0.85 -5.33 18.04
N GLY A 278 2.01 -5.09 18.65
CA GLY A 278 2.39 -5.65 19.95
C GLY A 278 1.45 -5.21 21.07
N GLY A 279 1.10 -3.92 21.12
CA GLY A 279 0.15 -3.36 22.10
C GLY A 279 -1.26 -3.93 22.01
N ASN A 280 -1.63 -4.48 20.85
CA ASN A 280 -2.92 -5.13 20.60
C ASN A 280 -2.87 -6.68 20.68
N GLY A 281 -1.77 -7.24 21.22
CA GLY A 281 -1.61 -8.68 21.38
C GLY A 281 -1.38 -9.42 20.04
N ILE A 282 -0.86 -8.73 19.04
CA ILE A 282 -0.42 -9.29 17.75
C ILE A 282 1.13 -9.30 17.72
N GLY A 283 1.75 -9.59 18.84
CA GLY A 283 3.19 -9.78 18.94
C GLY A 283 3.65 -11.07 18.26
N ALA A 284 4.94 -11.12 17.90
CA ALA A 284 5.60 -12.34 17.41
C ALA A 284 5.98 -13.24 18.59
#